data_bd37f9e2f03d81fcfb3f1c842312dc81
#
_entry.id   bd37f9e2f03d81fcfb3f1c842312dc81
#
_cell.length_a   1.000
_cell.length_b   1.000
_cell.length_c   1.000
_cell.angle_alpha   90.00
_cell.angle_beta   90.00
_cell.angle_gamma   90.00
#
_symmetry.space_group_name_H-M   'P 1'
#
loop_
_entity.id
_entity.type
_entity.pdbx_description
1 polymer ?
#
loop_
_entity_poly.entity_id
_entity_poly.type
_entity_poly.pdbx_seq_one_letter_code
_entity_poly.pdbx_strand_id
1 'polypeptide(L)'
;MTFTRRTFMETTCALSAGLVFGSLAHASTKVPEKWDETCSLLIIGTGFAGLGAALESHYLGMKDILVVDKMPSAGGNSIINGGAIAAAGTDMQEKAGIKDNADLLYSDILKAGGGLAHKELARRIADESVSNYKWLRDEVGVKFKAVTYHGGHSVPRSHAVMENSGAGFINPML
;
A
#
# COMPACT_ATOMS: atom_id res chain seq x y z
N MET A 1 3.76 46.77 18.27
CA MET A 1 3.46 45.35 18.45
C MET A 1 3.88 44.61 17.21
N THR A 2 4.97 43.87 17.28
CA THR A 2 5.50 43.09 16.14
C THR A 2 4.75 41.76 16.09
N PHE A 3 3.95 41.56 15.05
CA PHE A 3 3.27 40.30 14.78
C PHE A 3 4.33 39.25 14.37
N THR A 4 4.54 38.22 15.18
CA THR A 4 5.44 37.11 14.86
C THR A 4 4.67 35.94 14.25
N ARG A 5 5.37 35.09 13.48
CA ARG A 5 4.79 33.85 12.93
C ARG A 5 4.15 32.96 14.01
N ARG A 6 4.71 32.97 15.22
CA ARG A 6 4.19 32.23 16.37
C ARG A 6 2.86 32.78 16.84
N THR A 7 2.73 34.12 16.98
CA THR A 7 1.47 34.78 17.35
C THR A 7 0.38 34.55 16.31
N PHE A 8 0.73 34.51 15.01
CA PHE A 8 -0.21 34.18 13.93
C PHE A 8 -0.72 32.73 14.04
N MET A 9 0.17 31.76 14.31
CA MET A 9 -0.22 30.36 14.47
C MET A 9 -1.09 30.13 15.72
N GLU A 10 -0.75 30.76 16.85
CA GLU A 10 -1.53 30.65 18.07
C GLU A 10 -2.93 31.23 17.92
N THR A 11 -3.08 32.38 17.22
CA THR A 11 -4.37 33.01 16.96
C THR A 11 -5.21 32.19 15.96
N THR A 12 -4.59 31.60 14.96
CA THR A 12 -5.28 30.76 13.95
C THR A 12 -5.75 29.44 14.57
N CYS A 13 -4.96 28.84 15.46
CA CYS A 13 -5.36 27.63 16.19
C CYS A 13 -6.54 27.90 17.17
N ALA A 14 -6.55 29.04 17.83
CA ALA A 14 -7.65 29.40 18.73
C ALA A 14 -8.97 29.64 17.99
N LEU A 15 -8.92 30.28 16.80
CA LEU A 15 -10.10 30.51 15.96
C LEU A 15 -10.60 29.21 15.30
N SER A 16 -9.70 28.31 14.89
CA SER A 16 -10.09 27.02 14.31
C SER A 16 -10.69 26.07 15.35
N ALA A 17 -10.24 26.09 16.60
CA ALA A 17 -10.83 25.29 17.66
C ALA A 17 -12.28 25.70 17.96
N GLY A 18 -12.61 26.99 17.89
CA GLY A 18 -13.99 27.49 18.08
C GLY A 18 -14.97 27.13 16.96
N LEU A 19 -14.47 26.90 15.72
CA LEU A 19 -15.28 26.50 14.57
C LEU A 19 -15.47 24.99 14.45
N VAL A 20 -14.55 24.20 15.00
CA VAL A 20 -14.63 22.73 14.98
C VAL A 20 -15.65 22.20 16.00
N PHE A 21 -15.92 22.90 17.09
CA PHE A 21 -16.95 22.51 18.06
C PHE A 21 -18.39 22.81 17.60
N GLY A 22 -18.58 23.59 16.52
CA GLY A 22 -19.91 23.93 16.00
C GLY A 22 -20.49 22.96 14.98
N SER A 23 -19.71 22.04 14.44
CA SER A 23 -20.16 21.05 13.47
C SER A 23 -19.68 19.63 13.81
N LEU A 24 -20.00 19.16 15.01
CA LEU A 24 -20.22 17.74 15.17
C LEU A 24 -21.46 17.43 14.33
N ALA A 25 -21.25 17.21 13.03
CA ALA A 25 -22.23 16.53 12.22
C ALA A 25 -22.52 15.25 12.96
N HIS A 26 -23.67 15.16 13.62
CA HIS A 26 -24.18 13.93 14.15
C HIS A 26 -24.41 13.06 12.92
N ALA A 27 -23.43 12.23 12.59
CA ALA A 27 -23.66 11.15 11.65
C ALA A 27 -24.89 10.42 12.18
N SER A 28 -25.96 10.45 11.41
CA SER A 28 -27.19 9.74 11.78
C SER A 28 -26.79 8.31 12.04
N THR A 29 -26.90 7.86 13.28
CA THR A 29 -26.65 6.47 13.67
C THR A 29 -27.79 5.54 13.25
N LYS A 30 -28.80 6.04 12.55
CA LYS A 30 -29.86 5.21 12.02
C LYS A 30 -29.32 4.39 10.86
N VAL A 31 -29.27 3.08 11.09
CA VAL A 31 -29.02 2.10 10.02
C VAL A 31 -30.11 2.29 8.95
N PRO A 32 -29.76 2.36 7.66
CA PRO A 32 -30.75 2.43 6.59
C PRO A 32 -31.73 1.24 6.67
N GLU A 33 -33.00 1.51 6.42
CA GLU A 33 -34.03 0.45 6.39
C GLU A 33 -33.91 -0.42 5.13
N LYS A 34 -33.27 0.13 4.08
CA LYS A 34 -33.03 -0.55 2.83
C LYS A 34 -31.62 -0.23 2.34
N TRP A 35 -30.93 -1.25 1.89
CA TRP A 35 -29.62 -1.18 1.25
C TRP A 35 -29.78 -1.41 -0.25
N ASP A 36 -28.94 -0.75 -1.06
CA ASP A 36 -28.90 -0.97 -2.52
C ASP A 36 -28.30 -2.34 -2.84
N GLU A 37 -27.27 -2.74 -2.07
CA GLU A 37 -26.56 -4.01 -2.21
C GLU A 37 -26.27 -4.63 -0.83
N THR A 38 -26.15 -5.94 -0.80
CA THR A 38 -25.73 -6.72 0.36
C THR A 38 -24.65 -7.70 -0.05
N CYS A 39 -23.67 -7.93 0.81
CA CYS A 39 -22.57 -8.85 0.54
C CYS A 39 -22.03 -9.45 1.84
N SER A 40 -21.33 -10.57 1.72
CA SER A 40 -20.67 -11.22 2.88
C SER A 40 -19.39 -10.50 3.26
N LEU A 41 -18.69 -9.87 2.30
CA LEU A 41 -17.48 -9.07 2.53
C LEU A 41 -17.54 -7.79 1.70
N LEU A 42 -17.54 -6.65 2.39
CA LEU A 42 -17.39 -5.34 1.77
C LEU A 42 -15.96 -4.85 1.93
N ILE A 43 -15.32 -4.52 0.81
CA ILE A 43 -13.98 -3.94 0.77
C ILE A 43 -14.07 -2.52 0.23
N ILE A 44 -13.54 -1.55 0.96
CA ILE A 44 -13.57 -0.13 0.58
C ILE A 44 -12.17 0.28 0.10
N GLY A 45 -12.09 0.54 -1.20
CA GLY A 45 -10.87 0.95 -1.89
C GLY A 45 -10.28 -0.14 -2.78
N THR A 46 -9.86 0.25 -3.99
CA THR A 46 -9.28 -0.62 -5.03
C THR A 46 -7.76 -0.47 -5.15
N GLY A 47 -7.08 0.06 -4.12
CA GLY A 47 -5.62 0.05 -4.04
C GLY A 47 -5.08 -1.36 -3.73
N PHE A 48 -3.76 -1.50 -3.61
CA PHE A 48 -3.11 -2.79 -3.33
C PHE A 48 -3.72 -3.55 -2.17
N ALA A 49 -4.00 -2.88 -1.06
CA ALA A 49 -4.54 -3.53 0.13
C ALA A 49 -5.95 -4.10 -0.10
N GLY A 50 -6.83 -3.30 -0.75
CA GLY A 50 -8.20 -3.73 -1.04
C GLY A 50 -8.25 -4.87 -2.05
N LEU A 51 -7.54 -4.73 -3.17
CA LEU A 51 -7.49 -5.79 -4.17
C LEU A 51 -6.80 -7.06 -3.66
N GLY A 52 -5.72 -6.92 -2.87
CA GLY A 52 -5.07 -8.07 -2.22
C GLY A 52 -6.03 -8.79 -1.26
N ALA A 53 -6.79 -8.05 -0.47
CA ALA A 53 -7.80 -8.63 0.42
C ALA A 53 -8.93 -9.34 -0.35
N ALA A 54 -9.36 -8.77 -1.48
CA ALA A 54 -10.40 -9.37 -2.33
C ALA A 54 -9.92 -10.69 -2.94
N LEU A 55 -8.72 -10.69 -3.53
CA LEU A 55 -8.13 -11.88 -4.14
C LEU A 55 -7.88 -12.98 -3.12
N GLU A 56 -7.29 -12.66 -1.97
CA GLU A 56 -7.04 -13.64 -0.92
C GLU A 56 -8.35 -14.23 -0.39
N SER A 57 -9.37 -13.40 -0.17
CA SER A 57 -10.69 -13.87 0.25
C SER A 57 -11.33 -14.79 -0.78
N HIS A 58 -11.16 -14.48 -2.07
CA HIS A 58 -11.63 -15.33 -3.17
C HIS A 58 -10.90 -16.67 -3.19
N TYR A 59 -9.58 -16.70 -3.06
CA TYR A 59 -8.77 -17.94 -2.99
C TYR A 59 -9.14 -18.81 -1.79
N LEU A 60 -9.52 -18.18 -0.68
CA LEU A 60 -10.06 -18.88 0.50
C LEU A 60 -11.51 -19.38 0.32
N GLY A 61 -12.10 -19.19 -0.86
CA GLY A 61 -13.40 -19.74 -1.25
C GLY A 61 -14.58 -18.80 -1.04
N MET A 62 -14.37 -17.55 -0.61
CA MET A 62 -15.44 -16.56 -0.52
C MET A 62 -15.84 -16.09 -1.92
N LYS A 63 -17.16 -16.07 -2.20
CA LYS A 63 -17.69 -15.71 -3.53
C LYS A 63 -18.50 -14.43 -3.54
N ASP A 64 -19.02 -14.04 -2.39
CA ASP A 64 -19.88 -12.88 -2.24
C ASP A 64 -19.08 -11.71 -1.67
N ILE A 65 -18.22 -11.14 -2.53
CA ILE A 65 -17.29 -10.04 -2.21
C ILE A 65 -17.68 -8.82 -3.03
N LEU A 66 -17.92 -7.70 -2.36
CA LEU A 66 -18.18 -6.41 -2.99
C LEU A 66 -16.99 -5.49 -2.73
N VAL A 67 -16.37 -4.99 -3.79
CA VAL A 67 -15.31 -3.98 -3.71
C VAL A 67 -15.84 -2.64 -4.23
N VAL A 68 -15.76 -1.61 -3.41
CA VAL A 68 -16.22 -0.26 -3.76
C VAL A 68 -15.07 0.75 -3.68
N ASP A 69 -15.09 1.75 -4.53
CA ASP A 69 -14.13 2.85 -4.52
C ASP A 69 -14.85 4.19 -4.63
N LYS A 70 -14.28 5.24 -4.04
CA LYS A 70 -14.79 6.60 -4.18
C LYS A 70 -14.52 7.20 -5.56
N MET A 71 -13.53 6.65 -6.28
CA MET A 71 -13.11 7.13 -7.59
C MET A 71 -13.78 6.31 -8.70
N PRO A 72 -14.04 6.90 -9.86
CA PRO A 72 -14.63 6.18 -11.00
C PRO A 72 -13.63 5.21 -11.66
N SER A 73 -12.34 5.29 -11.32
CA SER A 73 -11.30 4.39 -11.80
C SER A 73 -10.66 3.65 -10.62
N ALA A 74 -10.39 2.35 -10.81
CA ALA A 74 -9.74 1.53 -9.80
C ALA A 74 -8.25 1.88 -9.62
N GLY A 75 -7.68 1.49 -8.47
CA GLY A 75 -6.25 1.51 -8.19
C GLY A 75 -5.77 2.64 -7.29
N GLY A 76 -6.49 3.76 -7.18
CA GLY A 76 -6.09 4.89 -6.34
C GLY A 76 -4.63 5.31 -6.55
N ASN A 77 -3.89 5.60 -5.47
CA ASN A 77 -2.46 5.91 -5.56
C ASN A 77 -1.59 4.71 -5.95
N SER A 78 -2.11 3.49 -5.83
CA SER A 78 -1.36 2.29 -6.19
C SER A 78 -1.14 2.16 -7.70
N ILE A 79 -2.05 2.66 -8.53
CA ILE A 79 -1.93 2.57 -10.00
C ILE A 79 -0.91 3.56 -10.58
N ILE A 80 -0.67 4.69 -9.90
CA ILE A 80 0.20 5.79 -10.37
C ILE A 80 1.62 5.76 -9.79
N ASN A 81 1.98 4.75 -8.99
CA ASN A 81 3.34 4.60 -8.47
C ASN A 81 4.35 4.19 -9.55
N GLY A 82 5.64 4.12 -9.21
CA GLY A 82 6.73 3.81 -10.15
C GLY A 82 6.78 2.35 -10.65
N GLY A 83 5.87 1.48 -10.25
CA GLY A 83 5.78 0.11 -10.76
C GLY A 83 6.93 -0.82 -10.36
N ALA A 84 7.35 -0.77 -9.09
CA ALA A 84 8.35 -1.69 -8.57
C ALA A 84 8.05 -2.13 -7.14
N ILE A 85 8.41 -3.35 -6.79
CA ILE A 85 8.38 -3.89 -5.42
C ILE A 85 9.77 -4.34 -4.99
N ALA A 86 10.07 -4.25 -3.71
CA ALA A 86 11.28 -4.82 -3.14
C ALA A 86 11.03 -6.27 -2.71
N ALA A 87 11.88 -7.20 -3.17
CA ALA A 87 11.90 -8.59 -2.72
C ALA A 87 13.33 -9.11 -2.65
N ALA A 88 13.65 -9.89 -1.61
CA ALA A 88 15.02 -10.28 -1.30
C ALA A 88 15.25 -11.80 -1.37
N GLY A 89 16.06 -12.25 -2.31
CA GLY A 89 16.35 -13.69 -2.54
C GLY A 89 15.45 -14.31 -3.61
N THR A 90 15.12 -13.54 -4.65
CA THR A 90 14.30 -14.01 -5.78
C THR A 90 15.13 -14.73 -6.83
N ASP A 91 14.46 -15.55 -7.66
CA ASP A 91 15.08 -16.18 -8.82
C ASP A 91 15.62 -15.19 -9.86
N MET A 92 15.03 -13.99 -9.96
CA MET A 92 15.56 -12.93 -10.81
C MET A 92 16.88 -12.38 -10.28
N GLN A 93 17.01 -12.23 -8.96
CA GLN A 93 18.28 -11.84 -8.34
C GLN A 93 19.34 -12.92 -8.49
N GLU A 94 18.99 -14.18 -8.30
CA GLU A 94 19.89 -15.33 -8.48
C GLU A 94 20.45 -15.37 -9.90
N LYS A 95 19.59 -15.25 -10.93
CA LYS A 95 20.00 -15.19 -12.35
C LYS A 95 20.91 -13.99 -12.66
N ALA A 96 20.77 -12.89 -11.92
CA ALA A 96 21.60 -11.71 -12.04
C ALA A 96 22.89 -11.77 -11.18
N GLY A 97 23.13 -12.87 -10.47
CA GLY A 97 24.28 -13.01 -9.56
C GLY A 97 24.21 -12.16 -8.29
N ILE A 98 23.02 -11.67 -7.94
CA ILE A 98 22.79 -10.80 -6.78
C ILE A 98 22.49 -11.69 -5.57
N LYS A 99 23.32 -11.61 -4.54
CA LYS A 99 23.10 -12.28 -3.26
C LYS A 99 22.30 -11.37 -2.34
N ASP A 100 21.12 -11.82 -1.96
CA ASP A 100 20.22 -11.07 -1.09
C ASP A 100 19.41 -12.01 -0.19
N ASN A 101 18.89 -11.50 0.91
CA ASN A 101 18.05 -12.24 1.84
C ASN A 101 17.18 -11.31 2.69
N ALA A 102 16.23 -11.89 3.41
CA ALA A 102 15.30 -11.16 4.25
C ALA A 102 15.98 -10.35 5.36
N ASP A 103 17.08 -10.85 5.94
CA ASP A 103 17.81 -10.14 7.01
C ASP A 103 18.47 -8.87 6.49
N LEU A 104 19.05 -8.93 5.29
CA LEU A 104 19.64 -7.76 4.64
C LEU A 104 18.56 -6.73 4.28
N LEU A 105 17.42 -7.17 3.73
CA LEU A 105 16.28 -6.28 3.46
C LEU A 105 15.76 -5.63 4.76
N TYR A 106 15.58 -6.40 5.82
CA TYR A 106 15.15 -5.87 7.11
C TYR A 106 16.12 -4.82 7.66
N SER A 107 17.42 -5.10 7.59
CA SER A 107 18.47 -4.15 8.02
C SER A 107 18.40 -2.84 7.23
N ASP A 108 18.23 -2.93 5.90
CA ASP A 108 18.10 -1.76 5.03
C ASP A 108 16.85 -0.94 5.35
N ILE A 109 15.70 -1.59 5.61
CA ILE A 109 14.45 -0.90 6.02
C ILE A 109 14.68 -0.12 7.33
N LEU A 110 15.31 -0.74 8.33
CA LEU A 110 15.57 -0.06 9.60
C LEU A 110 16.54 1.11 9.44
N LYS A 111 17.59 0.92 8.64
CA LYS A 111 18.58 1.97 8.37
C LYS A 111 17.98 3.14 7.61
N ALA A 112 17.23 2.88 6.55
CA ALA A 112 16.56 3.91 5.75
C ALA A 112 15.48 4.65 6.56
N GLY A 113 14.82 3.96 7.47
CA GLY A 113 13.82 4.54 8.37
C GLY A 113 14.39 5.38 9.52
N GLY A 114 15.72 5.49 9.66
CA GLY A 114 16.36 6.34 10.70
C GLY A 114 15.93 6.02 12.13
N GLY A 115 15.58 4.77 12.42
CA GLY A 115 15.09 4.32 13.73
C GLY A 115 13.59 4.54 13.97
N LEU A 116 12.84 5.10 13.01
CA LEU A 116 11.40 5.34 13.12
C LEU A 116 10.54 4.17 12.59
N ALA A 117 11.16 3.19 11.93
CA ALA A 117 10.45 2.05 11.38
C ALA A 117 9.81 1.18 12.48
N HIS A 118 8.57 0.75 12.23
CA HIS A 118 7.92 -0.25 13.08
C HIS A 118 8.59 -1.62 12.84
N LYS A 119 9.38 -2.08 13.80
CA LYS A 119 10.28 -3.24 13.65
C LYS A 119 9.57 -4.53 13.25
N GLU A 120 8.42 -4.82 13.85
CA GLU A 120 7.65 -6.04 13.56
C GLU A 120 7.09 -6.01 12.13
N LEU A 121 6.56 -4.87 11.66
CA LEU A 121 6.08 -4.71 10.29
C LEU A 121 7.25 -4.78 9.29
N ALA A 122 8.38 -4.14 9.60
CA ALA A 122 9.58 -4.22 8.76
C ALA A 122 10.08 -5.66 8.63
N ARG A 123 10.07 -6.43 9.74
CA ARG A 123 10.45 -7.84 9.74
C ARG A 123 9.51 -8.66 8.86
N ARG A 124 8.20 -8.50 9.05
CA ARG A 124 7.20 -9.20 8.26
C ARG A 124 7.32 -8.90 6.76
N ILE A 125 7.48 -7.62 6.40
CA ILE A 125 7.71 -7.21 5.00
C ILE A 125 8.92 -7.93 4.40
N ALA A 126 10.02 -8.01 5.15
CA ALA A 126 11.25 -8.65 4.68
C ALA A 126 11.08 -10.16 4.53
N ASP A 127 10.49 -10.83 5.52
CA ASP A 127 10.29 -12.29 5.52
C ASP A 127 9.34 -12.75 4.42
N GLU A 128 8.27 -12.00 4.19
CA GLU A 128 7.23 -12.35 3.22
C GLU A 128 7.52 -11.80 1.81
N SER A 129 8.62 -11.07 1.60
CA SER A 129 8.89 -10.37 0.34
C SER A 129 8.97 -11.32 -0.88
N VAL A 130 9.60 -12.48 -0.72
CA VAL A 130 9.74 -13.48 -1.80
C VAL A 130 8.41 -14.18 -2.09
N SER A 131 7.66 -14.56 -1.06
CA SER A 131 6.35 -15.20 -1.23
C SER A 131 5.36 -14.26 -1.92
N ASN A 132 5.36 -12.98 -1.54
CA ASN A 132 4.55 -11.96 -2.19
C ASN A 132 4.96 -11.72 -3.65
N TYR A 133 6.27 -11.67 -3.95
CA TYR A 133 6.76 -11.58 -5.33
C TYR A 133 6.29 -12.77 -6.18
N LYS A 134 6.40 -14.00 -5.65
CA LYS A 134 5.94 -15.21 -6.34
C LYS A 134 4.44 -15.21 -6.56
N TRP A 135 3.67 -14.88 -5.54
CA TRP A 135 2.22 -14.77 -5.65
C TRP A 135 1.79 -13.76 -6.73
N LEU A 136 2.38 -12.57 -6.74
CA LEU A 136 2.11 -11.56 -7.78
C LEU A 136 2.44 -12.07 -9.18
N ARG A 137 3.56 -12.80 -9.34
CA ARG A 137 4.00 -13.30 -10.63
C ARG A 137 3.18 -14.50 -11.11
N ASP A 138 3.00 -15.49 -10.23
CA ASP A 138 2.52 -16.82 -10.59
C ASP A 138 0.98 -16.92 -10.53
N GLU A 139 0.36 -16.28 -9.53
CA GLU A 139 -1.10 -16.36 -9.32
C GLU A 139 -1.81 -15.13 -9.91
N VAL A 140 -1.32 -13.92 -9.65
CA VAL A 140 -1.92 -12.69 -10.16
C VAL A 140 -1.56 -12.43 -11.63
N GLY A 141 -0.39 -12.92 -12.09
CA GLY A 141 0.05 -12.77 -13.48
C GLY A 141 0.83 -11.48 -13.78
N VAL A 142 1.35 -10.80 -12.74
CA VAL A 142 2.21 -9.61 -12.89
C VAL A 142 3.48 -9.95 -13.68
N LYS A 143 3.82 -9.13 -14.66
CA LYS A 143 5.01 -9.31 -15.51
C LYS A 143 6.16 -8.42 -15.04
N PHE A 144 7.17 -9.04 -14.46
CA PHE A 144 8.41 -8.37 -14.07
C PHE A 144 9.43 -8.40 -15.22
N LYS A 145 10.19 -7.30 -15.39
CA LYS A 145 11.18 -7.17 -16.48
C LYS A 145 12.63 -7.07 -16.00
N ALA A 146 12.86 -6.48 -14.83
CA ALA A 146 14.21 -6.21 -14.34
C ALA A 146 14.25 -6.12 -12.82
N VAL A 147 15.42 -6.40 -12.27
CA VAL A 147 15.79 -6.07 -10.91
C VAL A 147 16.69 -4.84 -10.95
N THR A 148 16.30 -3.77 -10.24
CA THR A 148 16.97 -2.48 -10.26
C THR A 148 17.43 -2.06 -8.86
N TYR A 149 18.38 -1.14 -8.81
CA TYR A 149 18.86 -0.52 -7.57
C TYR A 149 18.05 0.73 -7.28
N HIS A 150 17.46 0.82 -6.08
CA HIS A 150 16.82 2.03 -5.59
C HIS A 150 17.47 2.50 -4.28
N GLY A 151 17.34 3.79 -3.97
CA GLY A 151 17.92 4.39 -2.77
C GLY A 151 17.45 3.70 -1.48
N GLY A 152 18.35 3.59 -0.51
CA GLY A 152 18.10 2.91 0.77
C GLY A 152 18.37 1.40 0.77
N HIS A 153 18.54 0.78 -0.39
CA HIS A 153 18.91 -0.64 -0.49
C HIS A 153 20.43 -0.82 -0.61
N SER A 154 20.97 -1.87 0.00
CA SER A 154 22.40 -2.24 -0.11
C SER A 154 22.71 -3.05 -1.37
N VAL A 155 21.69 -3.68 -1.98
CA VAL A 155 21.78 -4.42 -3.25
C VAL A 155 20.60 -4.15 -4.14
N PRO A 156 20.70 -4.41 -5.48
CA PRO A 156 19.53 -4.35 -6.37
C PRO A 156 18.46 -5.36 -5.95
N ARG A 157 17.26 -4.89 -5.62
CA ARG A 157 16.12 -5.74 -5.21
C ARG A 157 14.76 -5.19 -5.60
N SER A 158 14.72 -4.07 -6.29
CA SER A 158 13.48 -3.50 -6.80
C SER A 158 13.09 -4.17 -8.11
N HIS A 159 12.04 -4.99 -8.06
CA HIS A 159 11.52 -5.73 -9.20
C HIS A 159 10.53 -4.83 -9.96
N ALA A 160 10.97 -4.33 -11.11
CA ALA A 160 10.19 -3.45 -11.95
C ALA A 160 9.24 -4.22 -12.88
N VAL A 161 8.00 -3.75 -13.00
CA VAL A 161 7.03 -4.30 -13.94
C VAL A 161 7.21 -3.76 -15.35
N MET A 162 6.62 -4.43 -16.35
CA MET A 162 6.76 -4.05 -17.77
C MET A 162 6.23 -2.64 -18.04
N GLU A 163 5.15 -2.24 -17.39
CA GLU A 163 4.41 -0.99 -17.60
C GLU A 163 5.12 0.25 -17.04
N ASN A 164 6.17 0.10 -16.22
CA ASN A 164 6.84 1.17 -15.48
C ASN A 164 5.91 2.03 -14.60
N SER A 165 4.81 1.46 -14.18
CA SER A 165 3.85 2.11 -13.28
C SER A 165 3.11 1.07 -12.46
N GLY A 166 2.41 1.50 -11.41
CA GLY A 166 1.56 0.63 -10.61
C GLY A 166 0.44 -0.06 -11.38
N ALA A 167 0.14 0.41 -12.59
CA ALA A 167 -0.82 -0.25 -13.48
C ALA A 167 -0.43 -1.70 -13.78
N GLY A 168 0.87 -2.00 -13.85
CA GLY A 168 1.37 -3.36 -14.04
C GLY A 168 1.07 -4.31 -12.88
N PHE A 169 0.71 -3.80 -11.72
CA PHE A 169 0.19 -4.58 -10.60
C PHE A 169 -1.34 -4.54 -10.54
N ILE A 170 -1.93 -3.35 -10.65
CA ILE A 170 -3.36 -3.16 -10.44
C ILE A 170 -4.19 -3.83 -11.52
N ASN A 171 -3.82 -3.69 -12.79
CA ASN A 171 -4.62 -4.26 -13.89
C ASN A 171 -4.75 -5.80 -13.81
N PRO A 172 -3.69 -6.57 -13.51
CA PRO A 172 -3.84 -8.01 -13.31
C PRO A 172 -4.64 -8.41 -12.06
N MET A 173 -4.79 -7.50 -11.07
CA MET A 173 -5.56 -7.75 -9.85
C MET A 173 -7.05 -7.46 -10.00
N LEU A 174 -7.48 -6.79 -11.07
CA LEU A 174 -8.89 -6.49 -11.39
C LEU A 174 -9.54 -7.63 -12.16
#